data_c10f8d4ea7797e8786e5f37b0fb6134b
#
_entry.id   c10f8d4ea7797e8786e5f37b0fb6134b
#
_cell.length_a   1.000
_cell.length_b   1.000
_cell.length_c   1.000
_cell.angle_alpha   90.00
_cell.angle_beta   90.00
_cell.angle_gamma   90.00
#
_symmetry.space_group_name_H-M   'P 1'
#
loop_
_entity.id
_entity.type
_entity.pdbx_description
1 polymer ?
#
loop_
_entity_poly.entity_id
_entity_poly.type
_entity_poly.pdbx_seq_one_letter_code
_entity_poly.pdbx_strand_id
1 'polypeptide(L)'
;MNETIQMNLFDYFLDDESFTISQATEVVKNIRNMQVNDESIRARIYEGVDKGIFKKLSRGVYQVSSQLENGEKTNCILINGNGRDLSMIEDGSIDGIVTDHPYDVAKALTGGNRKFASYELFKYQKEDFAEKQRVLKPGAFLVEFLPEESEMNWEYLFEIKQMAKAVGFKYFAKVPWKKGSFVANTGRKSKNIEDVMIFSNGEPRTLKLDAKKNLEVARHYG
;
A
#
# COMPACT_ATOMS: atom_id res chain seq x y z
N MET A 1 8.79 1.10 17.39
CA MET A 1 8.62 2.10 16.29
C MET A 1 8.52 3.46 16.94
N ASN A 2 9.32 4.45 16.48
CA ASN A 2 9.13 5.82 16.95
C ASN A 2 7.88 6.37 16.28
N GLU A 3 6.78 6.41 17.02
CA GLU A 3 5.55 7.07 16.58
C GLU A 3 5.84 8.55 16.34
N THR A 4 5.47 9.05 15.16
CA THR A 4 5.66 10.47 14.84
C THR A 4 4.58 11.32 15.51
N ILE A 5 4.87 12.60 15.74
CA ILE A 5 3.87 13.54 16.29
C ILE A 5 2.63 13.57 15.38
N GLN A 6 2.80 13.57 14.05
CA GLN A 6 1.68 13.60 13.11
C GLN A 6 0.78 12.36 13.22
N MET A 7 1.38 11.16 13.35
CA MET A 7 0.61 9.93 13.54
C MET A 7 -0.20 9.94 14.82
N ASN A 8 0.40 10.39 15.94
CA ASN A 8 -0.30 10.49 17.21
C ASN A 8 -1.46 11.50 17.18
N LEU A 9 -1.28 12.64 16.52
CA LEU A 9 -2.34 13.64 16.37
C LEU A 9 -3.42 13.19 15.40
N PHE A 10 -3.03 12.54 14.31
CA PHE A 10 -3.97 11.98 13.34
C PHE A 10 -4.90 10.96 14.01
N ASP A 11 -4.32 9.99 14.71
CA ASP A 11 -5.05 8.91 15.39
C ASP A 11 -5.98 9.44 16.50
N TYR A 12 -5.50 10.42 17.28
CA TYR A 12 -6.26 10.95 18.41
C TYR A 12 -7.45 11.84 17.97
N PHE A 13 -7.27 12.66 16.92
CA PHE A 13 -8.27 13.62 16.45
C PHE A 13 -9.01 13.19 15.19
N LEU A 14 -8.93 11.91 14.82
CA LEU A 14 -9.54 11.41 13.58
C LEU A 14 -11.04 11.65 13.50
N ASP A 15 -11.73 11.47 14.64
CA ASP A 15 -13.18 11.62 14.74
C ASP A 15 -13.63 13.01 15.22
N ASP A 16 -12.67 13.90 15.51
CA ASP A 16 -12.96 15.24 15.97
C ASP A 16 -13.23 16.20 14.81
N GLU A 17 -14.17 17.14 14.99
CA GLU A 17 -14.43 18.19 14.00
C GLU A 17 -13.23 19.12 13.80
N SER A 18 -12.46 19.38 14.87
CA SER A 18 -11.24 20.19 14.81
C SER A 18 -10.42 20.08 16.10
N PHE A 19 -9.15 20.49 16.03
CA PHE A 19 -8.27 20.62 17.19
C PHE A 19 -7.46 21.91 17.13
N THR A 20 -7.05 22.39 18.31
CA THR A 20 -6.16 23.55 18.47
C THR A 20 -4.73 23.11 18.73
N ILE A 21 -3.77 24.04 18.57
CA ILE A 21 -2.36 23.79 18.95
C ILE A 21 -2.23 23.41 20.43
N SER A 22 -3.05 24.02 21.32
CA SER A 22 -3.05 23.71 22.75
C SER A 22 -3.46 22.26 23.02
N GLN A 23 -4.56 21.81 22.40
CA GLN A 23 -5.00 20.40 22.47
C GLN A 23 -3.97 19.44 21.90
N ALA A 24 -3.37 19.77 20.76
CA ALA A 24 -2.30 18.96 20.17
C ALA A 24 -1.09 18.84 21.11
N THR A 25 -0.72 19.94 21.79
CA THR A 25 0.36 19.93 22.78
C THR A 25 0.05 19.02 23.96
N GLU A 26 -1.18 19.09 24.46
CA GLU A 26 -1.67 18.23 25.55
C GLU A 26 -1.61 16.75 25.17
N VAL A 27 -2.13 16.41 24.00
CA VAL A 27 -2.11 15.01 23.49
C VAL A 27 -0.68 14.49 23.39
N VAL A 28 0.20 15.23 22.73
CA VAL A 28 1.58 14.78 22.49
C VAL A 28 2.36 14.65 23.79
N LYS A 29 2.28 15.60 24.70
CA LYS A 29 3.10 15.62 25.92
C LYS A 29 2.49 14.80 27.04
N ASN A 30 1.20 14.94 27.31
CA ASN A 30 0.58 14.42 28.52
C ASN A 30 -0.10 13.06 28.27
N ILE A 31 -0.73 12.87 27.09
CA ILE A 31 -1.44 11.61 26.78
C ILE A 31 -0.45 10.60 26.17
N ARG A 32 0.39 11.03 25.22
CA ARG A 32 1.35 10.16 24.53
C ARG A 32 2.76 10.18 25.16
N ASN A 33 2.98 10.98 26.22
CA ASN A 33 4.24 11.07 26.97
C ASN A 33 5.49 11.34 26.12
N MET A 34 5.34 12.08 25.02
CA MET A 34 6.46 12.40 24.13
C MET A 34 7.30 13.56 24.68
N GLN A 35 8.61 13.34 24.80
CA GLN A 35 9.58 14.36 25.26
C GLN A 35 9.96 15.28 24.10
N VAL A 36 9.08 16.23 23.78
CA VAL A 36 9.27 17.19 22.67
C VAL A 36 8.88 18.60 23.11
N ASN A 37 9.49 19.63 22.48
CA ASN A 37 9.13 21.02 22.75
C ASN A 37 7.94 21.48 21.89
N ASP A 38 7.29 22.57 22.30
CA ASP A 38 6.10 23.12 21.62
C ASP A 38 6.38 23.57 20.18
N GLU A 39 7.59 24.05 19.91
CA GLU A 39 7.99 24.47 18.55
C GLU A 39 8.01 23.27 17.60
N SER A 40 8.53 22.13 18.07
CA SER A 40 8.52 20.89 17.29
C SER A 40 7.09 20.42 17.00
N ILE A 41 6.18 20.52 17.96
CA ILE A 41 4.77 20.16 17.75
C ILE A 41 4.15 21.06 16.68
N ARG A 42 4.34 22.37 16.79
CA ARG A 42 3.84 23.34 15.79
C ARG A 42 4.42 23.09 14.41
N ALA A 43 5.74 22.87 14.32
CA ALA A 43 6.41 22.58 13.06
C ALA A 43 5.82 21.33 12.38
N ARG A 44 5.55 20.26 13.15
CA ARG A 44 4.94 19.03 12.62
C ARG A 44 3.48 19.21 12.20
N ILE A 45 2.72 20.07 12.89
CA ILE A 45 1.36 20.42 12.44
C ILE A 45 1.42 21.15 11.09
N TYR A 46 2.31 22.15 10.94
CA TYR A 46 2.45 22.88 9.69
C TYR A 46 2.93 21.99 8.54
N GLU A 47 3.93 21.15 8.79
CA GLU A 47 4.35 20.14 7.83
C GLU A 47 3.20 19.17 7.46
N GLY A 48 2.36 18.82 8.43
CA GLY A 48 1.16 18.00 8.20
C GLY A 48 0.13 18.69 7.30
N VAL A 49 0.00 20.02 7.42
CA VAL A 49 -0.85 20.81 6.51
C VAL A 49 -0.29 20.81 5.09
N ASP A 50 1.02 21.02 4.93
CA ASP A 50 1.69 21.01 3.63
C ASP A 50 1.62 19.64 2.95
N LYS A 51 1.59 18.57 3.73
CA LYS A 51 1.42 17.18 3.26
C LYS A 51 -0.03 16.73 3.08
N GLY A 52 -1.01 17.60 3.37
CA GLY A 52 -2.43 17.26 3.29
C GLY A 52 -2.94 16.33 4.41
N ILE A 53 -2.14 16.06 5.45
CA ILE A 53 -2.56 15.27 6.63
C ILE A 53 -3.56 16.05 7.49
N PHE A 54 -3.35 17.36 7.59
CA PHE A 54 -4.23 18.28 8.31
C PHE A 54 -4.73 19.38 7.39
N LYS A 55 -5.96 19.82 7.63
CA LYS A 55 -6.54 21.01 6.99
C LYS A 55 -6.56 22.14 8.01
N LYS A 56 -6.04 23.32 7.64
CA LYS A 56 -6.14 24.52 8.46
C LYS A 56 -7.52 25.14 8.28
N LEU A 57 -8.31 25.22 9.35
CA LEU A 57 -9.64 25.83 9.34
C LEU A 57 -9.57 27.33 9.64
N SER A 58 -8.74 27.72 10.61
CA SER A 58 -8.50 29.12 10.97
C SER A 58 -7.13 29.26 11.65
N ARG A 59 -6.82 30.45 12.19
CA ARG A 59 -5.56 30.65 12.90
C ARG A 59 -5.50 29.80 14.16
N GLY A 60 -4.60 28.81 14.15
CA GLY A 60 -4.37 27.90 15.29
C GLY A 60 -5.38 26.77 15.43
N VAL A 61 -6.31 26.60 14.46
CA VAL A 61 -7.33 25.54 14.46
C VAL A 61 -7.15 24.68 13.21
N TYR A 62 -7.09 23.38 13.40
CA TYR A 62 -6.82 22.36 12.38
C TYR A 62 -7.83 21.25 12.47
N GLN A 63 -7.95 20.49 11.38
CA GLN A 63 -8.77 19.29 11.29
C GLN A 63 -7.93 18.20 10.63
N VAL A 64 -8.15 16.95 11.04
CA VAL A 64 -7.58 15.81 10.33
C VAL A 64 -8.18 15.72 8.94
N SER A 65 -7.33 15.63 7.92
CA SER A 65 -7.77 15.54 6.53
C SER A 65 -8.24 14.11 6.25
N SER A 66 -9.50 13.83 6.56
CA SER A 66 -10.14 12.54 6.24
C SER A 66 -11.04 12.63 5.00
N GLN A 67 -11.00 13.76 4.28
CA GLN A 67 -11.89 13.99 3.13
C GLN A 67 -11.14 13.85 1.81
N LEU A 68 -11.71 13.08 0.89
CA LEU A 68 -11.38 13.13 -0.53
C LEU A 68 -11.82 14.48 -1.12
N GLU A 69 -11.26 14.86 -2.28
CA GLU A 69 -11.62 16.10 -3.00
C GLU A 69 -13.13 16.24 -3.28
N ASN A 70 -13.86 15.11 -3.31
CA ASN A 70 -15.32 15.06 -3.50
C ASN A 70 -16.14 15.22 -2.19
N GLY A 71 -15.49 15.46 -1.05
CA GLY A 71 -16.14 15.61 0.25
C GLY A 71 -16.46 14.29 0.98
N GLU A 72 -16.11 13.15 0.42
CA GLU A 72 -16.25 11.86 1.10
C GLU A 72 -15.16 11.68 2.17
N LYS A 73 -15.54 11.10 3.32
CA LYS A 73 -14.58 10.76 4.37
C LYS A 73 -13.80 9.51 3.98
N THR A 74 -12.47 9.58 4.02
CA THR A 74 -11.60 8.40 3.94
C THR A 74 -11.09 8.04 5.32
N ASN A 75 -11.25 6.79 5.70
CA ASN A 75 -10.62 6.23 6.88
C ASN A 75 -9.34 5.51 6.44
N CYS A 76 -8.22 5.81 7.10
CA CYS A 76 -6.98 5.06 6.96
C CYS A 76 -6.73 4.30 8.26
N ILE A 77 -6.68 2.97 8.18
CA ILE A 77 -6.37 2.11 9.31
C ILE A 77 -4.98 1.52 9.08
N LEU A 78 -4.05 1.78 10.01
CA LEU A 78 -2.72 1.20 10.02
C LEU A 78 -2.69 0.04 11.01
N ILE A 79 -2.48 -1.18 10.49
CA ILE A 79 -2.38 -2.39 11.31
C ILE A 79 -0.92 -2.83 11.35
N ASN A 80 -0.33 -2.89 12.55
CA ASN A 80 0.97 -3.50 12.76
C ASN A 80 0.80 -4.99 13.01
N GLY A 81 0.97 -5.80 11.96
CA GLY A 81 0.76 -7.24 12.01
C GLY A 81 1.51 -7.99 10.91
N ASN A 82 1.32 -9.30 10.88
CA ASN A 82 1.81 -10.14 9.80
C ASN A 82 0.88 -10.01 8.59
N GLY A 83 1.35 -9.43 7.48
CA GLY A 83 0.55 -9.26 6.26
C GLY A 83 0.09 -10.55 5.58
N ARG A 84 0.52 -11.72 6.07
CA ARG A 84 0.05 -13.05 5.65
C ARG A 84 -1.20 -13.50 6.42
N ASP A 85 -1.46 -12.89 7.58
CA ASP A 85 -2.63 -13.15 8.43
C ASP A 85 -3.61 -12.00 8.27
N LEU A 86 -4.69 -12.22 7.54
CA LEU A 86 -5.77 -11.28 7.31
C LEU A 86 -7.03 -11.63 8.10
N SER A 87 -6.92 -12.47 9.15
CA SER A 87 -8.06 -12.97 9.94
C SER A 87 -8.91 -11.86 10.57
N MET A 88 -8.30 -10.67 10.81
CA MET A 88 -9.01 -9.49 11.30
C MET A 88 -9.91 -8.81 10.25
N ILE A 89 -9.80 -9.21 8.98
CA ILE A 89 -10.56 -8.61 7.86
C ILE A 89 -11.71 -9.54 7.50
N GLU A 90 -12.90 -8.98 7.38
CA GLU A 90 -14.13 -9.70 7.03
C GLU A 90 -14.08 -10.24 5.59
N ASP A 91 -14.67 -11.41 5.38
CA ASP A 91 -14.76 -12.05 4.08
C ASP A 91 -15.46 -11.14 3.05
N GLY A 92 -14.91 -11.04 1.85
CA GLY A 92 -15.50 -10.26 0.77
C GLY A 92 -15.70 -8.78 1.07
N SER A 93 -14.90 -8.19 1.96
CA SER A 93 -15.05 -6.78 2.36
C SER A 93 -14.14 -5.83 1.56
N ILE A 94 -13.04 -6.33 0.97
CA ILE A 94 -11.99 -5.53 0.35
C ILE A 94 -12.23 -5.34 -1.16
N ASP A 95 -12.15 -4.11 -1.63
CA ASP A 95 -12.35 -3.74 -3.03
C ASP A 95 -11.13 -3.95 -3.93
N GLY A 96 -9.94 -4.10 -3.36
CA GLY A 96 -8.70 -4.39 -4.06
C GLY A 96 -7.52 -4.51 -3.11
N ILE A 97 -6.53 -5.32 -3.48
CA ILE A 97 -5.27 -5.47 -2.75
C ILE A 97 -4.13 -5.04 -3.67
N VAL A 98 -3.23 -4.21 -3.15
CA VAL A 98 -1.97 -3.84 -3.81
C VAL A 98 -0.84 -4.17 -2.84
N THR A 99 0.08 -5.04 -3.24
CA THR A 99 1.12 -5.53 -2.35
C THR A 99 2.44 -5.81 -3.07
N ASP A 100 3.53 -5.66 -2.31
CA ASP A 100 4.90 -5.96 -2.70
C ASP A 100 5.50 -6.80 -1.56
N HIS A 101 5.45 -8.12 -1.70
CA HIS A 101 5.97 -8.99 -0.65
C HIS A 101 7.51 -9.05 -0.67
N PRO A 102 8.16 -9.19 0.47
CA PRO A 102 9.62 -9.29 0.54
C PRO A 102 10.09 -10.67 0.06
N TYR A 103 10.18 -10.84 -1.27
CA TYR A 103 10.57 -12.11 -1.88
C TYR A 103 12.07 -12.40 -1.73
N ASP A 104 12.37 -13.69 -1.48
CA ASP A 104 13.76 -14.18 -1.41
C ASP A 104 14.35 -14.27 -2.81
N VAL A 105 15.06 -13.23 -3.21
CA VAL A 105 16.00 -13.29 -4.31
C VAL A 105 17.39 -13.08 -3.75
N ALA A 106 18.31 -13.98 -4.05
CA ALA A 106 19.69 -13.95 -3.57
C ALA A 106 20.40 -12.59 -3.77
N LYS A 107 19.85 -11.70 -4.58
CA LYS A 107 20.33 -10.33 -4.81
C LYS A 107 19.80 -9.28 -3.82
N ALA A 108 18.71 -9.53 -3.13
CA ALA A 108 18.21 -8.62 -2.09
C ALA A 108 19.21 -8.53 -0.92
N LEU A 109 19.97 -9.58 -0.70
CA LEU A 109 21.00 -9.68 0.33
C LEU A 109 22.32 -8.98 -0.03
N THR A 110 22.57 -8.64 -1.30
CA THR A 110 23.83 -8.02 -1.75
C THR A 110 23.75 -6.51 -1.98
N GLY A 111 22.66 -5.89 -1.62
CA GLY A 111 22.35 -4.47 -1.86
C GLY A 111 23.04 -3.47 -0.95
N GLY A 112 24.37 -3.54 -0.79
CA GLY A 112 25.21 -2.50 -0.19
C GLY A 112 24.97 -2.25 1.30
N ASN A 113 25.80 -1.40 1.93
CA ASN A 113 25.79 -1.04 3.37
C ASN A 113 24.56 -0.25 3.87
N ARG A 114 23.45 -0.20 3.12
CA ARG A 114 22.22 0.42 3.59
C ARG A 114 21.41 -0.61 4.35
N LYS A 115 21.54 -0.60 5.66
CA LYS A 115 20.64 -1.33 6.57
C LYS A 115 19.26 -0.65 6.54
N PHE A 116 18.45 -0.96 5.56
CA PHE A 116 17.01 -0.81 5.70
C PHE A 116 16.51 -1.81 6.75
N ALA A 117 15.32 -1.58 7.29
CA ALA A 117 14.76 -2.41 8.34
C ALA A 117 14.97 -3.91 8.03
N SER A 118 15.43 -4.65 9.02
CA SER A 118 15.52 -6.10 8.93
C SER A 118 14.10 -6.65 8.90
N TYR A 119 13.68 -7.22 7.77
CA TYR A 119 12.42 -7.94 7.63
C TYR A 119 12.70 -9.36 7.12
N GLU A 120 11.84 -10.28 7.51
CA GLU A 120 11.92 -11.66 7.10
C GLU A 120 11.55 -11.80 5.61
N LEU A 121 12.42 -12.42 4.83
CA LEU A 121 12.14 -12.78 3.44
C LEU A 121 11.36 -14.11 3.43
N PHE A 122 10.35 -14.22 2.58
CA PHE A 122 9.58 -15.44 2.45
C PHE A 122 9.15 -15.70 1.00
N LYS A 123 8.89 -16.96 0.70
CA LYS A 123 8.17 -17.36 -0.50
C LYS A 123 6.69 -17.49 -0.20
N TYR A 124 5.85 -17.04 -1.11
CA TYR A 124 4.42 -17.27 -1.02
C TYR A 124 4.08 -18.74 -0.93
N GLN A 125 3.05 -19.03 -0.15
CA GLN A 125 2.39 -20.31 -0.05
C GLN A 125 0.95 -20.17 -0.56
N LYS A 126 0.30 -21.31 -0.85
CA LYS A 126 -1.09 -21.30 -1.34
C LYS A 126 -2.04 -20.61 -0.35
N GLU A 127 -1.77 -20.73 0.94
CA GLU A 127 -2.54 -20.15 2.04
C GLU A 127 -2.52 -18.62 2.00
N ASP A 128 -1.40 -18.01 1.59
CA ASP A 128 -1.30 -16.55 1.43
C ASP A 128 -2.26 -16.02 0.35
N PHE A 129 -2.44 -16.79 -0.73
CA PHE A 129 -3.42 -16.46 -1.77
C PHE A 129 -4.84 -16.76 -1.32
N ALA A 130 -5.05 -17.82 -0.52
CA ALA A 130 -6.38 -18.15 0.00
C ALA A 130 -6.91 -17.03 0.90
N GLU A 131 -6.08 -16.48 1.80
CA GLU A 131 -6.44 -15.34 2.64
C GLU A 131 -6.77 -14.10 1.83
N LYS A 132 -5.94 -13.74 0.84
CA LYS A 132 -6.22 -12.61 -0.06
C LYS A 132 -7.50 -12.81 -0.86
N GLN A 133 -7.77 -14.05 -1.32
CA GLN A 133 -8.97 -14.37 -2.06
C GLN A 133 -10.21 -14.26 -1.16
N ARG A 134 -10.13 -14.74 0.08
CA ARG A 134 -11.23 -14.71 1.06
C ARG A 134 -11.70 -13.27 1.33
N VAL A 135 -10.77 -12.34 1.58
CA VAL A 135 -11.11 -10.95 1.94
C VAL A 135 -11.55 -10.10 0.75
N LEU A 136 -11.15 -10.47 -0.48
CA LEU A 136 -11.49 -9.72 -1.68
C LEU A 136 -12.95 -9.97 -2.11
N LYS A 137 -13.65 -8.90 -2.45
CA LYS A 137 -14.96 -8.98 -3.09
C LYS A 137 -14.89 -9.77 -4.41
N PRO A 138 -15.95 -10.47 -4.81
CA PRO A 138 -16.02 -11.10 -6.13
C PRO A 138 -15.71 -10.08 -7.25
N GLY A 139 -14.84 -10.46 -8.19
CA GLY A 139 -14.41 -9.60 -9.29
C GLY A 139 -13.41 -8.51 -8.92
N ALA A 140 -13.04 -8.36 -7.66
CA ALA A 140 -12.01 -7.43 -7.22
C ALA A 140 -10.60 -7.89 -7.61
N PHE A 141 -9.63 -6.97 -7.59
CA PHE A 141 -8.29 -7.22 -8.10
C PHE A 141 -7.26 -7.35 -6.99
N LEU A 142 -6.35 -8.32 -7.18
CA LEU A 142 -5.08 -8.45 -6.48
C LEU A 142 -3.97 -7.97 -7.42
N VAL A 143 -3.21 -6.98 -7.00
CA VAL A 143 -2.06 -6.42 -7.71
C VAL A 143 -0.79 -6.74 -6.94
N GLU A 144 0.07 -7.56 -7.53
CA GLU A 144 1.33 -8.01 -6.95
C GLU A 144 2.49 -7.39 -7.72
N PHE A 145 3.41 -6.73 -6.99
CA PHE A 145 4.69 -6.33 -7.56
C PHE A 145 5.67 -7.50 -7.44
N LEU A 146 6.25 -7.90 -8.56
CA LEU A 146 7.13 -9.05 -8.67
C LEU A 146 8.41 -8.67 -9.43
N PRO A 147 9.52 -9.38 -9.22
CA PRO A 147 10.72 -9.13 -10.01
C PRO A 147 10.46 -9.45 -11.48
N GLU A 148 11.14 -8.70 -12.37
CA GLU A 148 11.15 -9.02 -13.80
C GLU A 148 11.49 -10.51 -14.03
N GLU A 149 10.71 -11.18 -14.86
CA GLU A 149 10.90 -12.61 -15.16
C GLU A 149 12.27 -12.85 -15.79
N SER A 150 12.98 -13.85 -15.29
CA SER A 150 14.33 -14.23 -15.72
C SER A 150 14.55 -15.72 -15.49
N GLU A 151 15.63 -16.28 -16.07
CA GLU A 151 16.06 -17.66 -15.84
C GLU A 151 16.15 -18.04 -14.36
N MET A 152 16.45 -17.08 -13.48
CA MET A 152 16.63 -17.35 -12.05
C MET A 152 15.35 -17.39 -11.23
N ASN A 153 14.24 -16.91 -11.77
CA ASN A 153 12.99 -16.74 -10.99
C ASN A 153 11.71 -17.17 -11.72
N TRP A 154 11.82 -17.64 -12.97
CA TRP A 154 10.65 -18.02 -13.76
C TRP A 154 9.85 -19.15 -13.12
N GLU A 155 10.51 -20.11 -12.49
CA GLU A 155 9.85 -21.22 -11.77
C GLU A 155 9.00 -20.68 -10.63
N TYR A 156 9.58 -19.80 -9.78
CA TYR A 156 8.84 -19.17 -8.68
C TYR A 156 7.67 -18.31 -9.17
N LEU A 157 7.85 -17.54 -10.25
CA LEU A 157 6.77 -16.76 -10.84
C LEU A 157 5.68 -17.66 -11.45
N PHE A 158 6.05 -18.83 -11.95
CA PHE A 158 5.09 -19.85 -12.39
C PHE A 158 4.33 -20.42 -11.20
N GLU A 159 5.01 -20.78 -10.11
CA GLU A 159 4.38 -21.27 -8.87
C GLU A 159 3.36 -20.26 -8.33
N ILE A 160 3.69 -18.95 -8.28
CA ILE A 160 2.77 -17.89 -7.89
C ILE A 160 1.48 -17.96 -8.72
N LYS A 161 1.58 -18.05 -10.05
CA LYS A 161 0.41 -18.16 -10.93
C LYS A 161 -0.42 -19.40 -10.65
N GLN A 162 0.23 -20.54 -10.35
CA GLN A 162 -0.46 -21.79 -10.03
C GLN A 162 -1.15 -21.73 -8.67
N MET A 163 -0.50 -21.16 -7.65
CA MET A 163 -1.09 -20.98 -6.33
C MET A 163 -2.31 -20.06 -6.38
N ALA A 164 -2.21 -18.92 -7.06
CA ALA A 164 -3.32 -18.00 -7.26
C ALA A 164 -4.49 -18.70 -7.97
N LYS A 165 -4.23 -19.42 -9.07
CA LYS A 165 -5.24 -20.18 -9.80
C LYS A 165 -5.91 -21.25 -8.93
N ALA A 166 -5.14 -21.93 -8.10
CA ALA A 166 -5.62 -23.04 -7.26
C ALA A 166 -6.64 -22.61 -6.20
N VAL A 167 -6.64 -21.32 -5.82
CA VAL A 167 -7.61 -20.74 -4.87
C VAL A 167 -8.72 -19.93 -5.55
N GLY A 168 -8.78 -19.92 -6.89
CA GLY A 168 -9.89 -19.30 -7.63
C GLY A 168 -9.58 -17.95 -8.26
N PHE A 169 -8.36 -17.45 -8.14
CA PHE A 169 -7.95 -16.26 -8.91
C PHE A 169 -7.86 -16.57 -10.41
N LYS A 170 -8.25 -15.59 -11.22
CA LYS A 170 -8.01 -15.57 -12.65
C LYS A 170 -6.87 -14.61 -12.97
N TYR A 171 -5.97 -15.02 -13.83
CA TYR A 171 -4.96 -14.14 -14.37
C TYR A 171 -5.62 -13.06 -15.23
N PHE A 172 -5.37 -11.78 -14.91
CA PHE A 172 -5.94 -10.65 -15.64
C PHE A 172 -4.94 -10.00 -16.56
N ALA A 173 -3.77 -9.56 -16.01
CA ALA A 173 -2.75 -8.89 -16.81
C ALA A 173 -1.37 -8.98 -16.13
N LYS A 174 -0.32 -8.74 -16.93
CA LYS A 174 1.03 -8.45 -16.46
C LYS A 174 1.50 -7.17 -17.16
N VAL A 175 1.88 -6.17 -16.37
CA VAL A 175 2.36 -4.88 -16.86
C VAL A 175 3.81 -4.66 -16.41
N PRO A 176 4.78 -4.54 -17.32
CA PRO A 176 6.14 -4.20 -16.94
C PRO A 176 6.20 -2.75 -16.45
N TRP A 177 6.65 -2.57 -15.21
CA TRP A 177 6.84 -1.24 -14.63
C TRP A 177 8.30 -0.84 -14.68
N LYS A 178 8.61 0.11 -15.54
CA LYS A 178 9.94 0.68 -15.66
C LYS A 178 10.11 1.76 -14.58
N LYS A 179 10.89 1.45 -13.54
CA LYS A 179 11.34 2.45 -12.56
C LYS A 179 12.24 3.47 -13.23
N GLY A 180 12.26 4.71 -12.75
CA GLY A 180 13.12 5.76 -13.29
C GLY A 180 14.60 5.37 -13.31
N SER A 181 15.39 5.99 -14.17
CA SER A 181 16.82 5.71 -14.29
C SER A 181 17.57 6.16 -13.03
N PHE A 182 17.79 5.26 -12.09
CA PHE A 182 18.82 5.42 -11.08
C PHE A 182 20.19 5.11 -11.71
N VAL A 183 21.02 6.12 -11.86
CA VAL A 183 22.43 5.89 -12.19
C VAL A 183 23.08 5.36 -10.92
N ALA A 184 23.24 4.06 -10.81
CA ALA A 184 24.05 3.50 -9.75
C ALA A 184 25.49 3.99 -9.92
N ASN A 185 26.14 4.45 -8.84
CA ASN A 185 27.53 4.91 -8.80
C ASN A 185 28.57 3.88 -9.26
N THR A 186 28.15 2.69 -9.70
CA THR A 186 28.99 1.57 -10.12
C THR A 186 29.07 1.41 -11.63
N GLY A 187 28.49 2.31 -12.44
CA GLY A 187 28.51 2.23 -13.91
C GLY A 187 27.75 1.03 -14.51
N ARG A 188 27.10 0.20 -13.71
CA ARG A 188 26.28 -0.92 -14.19
C ARG A 188 24.86 -0.41 -14.46
N LYS A 189 24.32 -0.72 -15.65
CA LYS A 189 22.89 -0.54 -15.93
C LYS A 189 22.10 -1.36 -14.90
N SER A 190 21.45 -0.68 -13.96
CA SER A 190 20.49 -1.34 -13.09
C SER A 190 19.32 -1.83 -13.94
N LYS A 191 18.92 -3.09 -13.78
CA LYS A 191 17.63 -3.56 -14.29
C LYS A 191 16.55 -2.89 -13.44
N ASN A 192 15.89 -1.89 -13.99
CA ASN A 192 14.88 -1.08 -13.32
C ASN A 192 13.46 -1.46 -13.77
N ILE A 193 13.21 -2.72 -14.05
CA ILE A 193 11.91 -3.24 -14.44
C ILE A 193 11.43 -4.19 -13.35
N GLU A 194 10.18 -4.02 -12.95
CA GLU A 194 9.42 -4.97 -12.16
C GLU A 194 8.14 -5.33 -12.92
N ASP A 195 7.65 -6.53 -12.70
CA ASP A 195 6.39 -6.97 -13.27
C ASP A 195 5.26 -6.68 -12.28
N VAL A 196 4.28 -5.90 -12.69
CA VAL A 196 3.02 -5.73 -11.95
C VAL A 196 2.05 -6.79 -12.44
N MET A 197 1.86 -7.83 -11.64
CA MET A 197 0.97 -8.93 -11.97
C MET A 197 -0.40 -8.71 -11.36
N ILE A 198 -1.45 -8.84 -12.16
CA ILE A 198 -2.83 -8.55 -11.76
C ILE A 198 -3.65 -9.81 -11.89
N PHE A 199 -4.32 -10.15 -10.80
CA PHE A 199 -5.30 -11.25 -10.73
C PHE A 199 -6.67 -10.68 -10.38
N SER A 200 -7.74 -11.35 -10.78
CA SER A 200 -9.11 -11.05 -10.34
C SER A 200 -9.66 -12.17 -9.48
N ASN A 201 -10.43 -11.84 -8.45
CA ASN A 201 -11.16 -12.81 -7.64
C ASN A 201 -12.39 -13.31 -8.42
N GLY A 202 -12.20 -14.39 -9.18
CA GLY A 202 -13.19 -14.88 -10.13
C GLY A 202 -13.30 -14.01 -11.39
N GLU A 203 -14.51 -13.86 -11.94
CA GLU A 203 -14.71 -13.00 -13.12
C GLU A 203 -14.43 -11.54 -12.77
N PRO A 204 -13.58 -10.84 -13.56
CA PRO A 204 -13.22 -9.47 -13.26
C PRO A 204 -14.41 -8.53 -13.36
N ARG A 205 -14.56 -7.65 -12.37
CA ARG A 205 -15.58 -6.58 -12.42
C ARG A 205 -15.28 -5.59 -13.55
N THR A 206 -16.33 -5.01 -14.12
CA THR A 206 -16.20 -3.96 -15.11
C THR A 206 -15.66 -2.68 -14.46
N LEU A 207 -14.50 -2.18 -14.91
CA LEU A 207 -13.87 -0.97 -14.37
C LEU A 207 -14.50 0.32 -14.89
N LYS A 208 -15.21 0.27 -16.00
CA LYS A 208 -15.91 1.41 -16.59
C LYS A 208 -17.30 0.98 -17.03
N LEU A 209 -18.29 1.28 -16.20
CA LEU A 209 -19.70 0.96 -16.47
C LEU A 209 -20.23 1.65 -17.73
N ASP A 210 -19.72 2.84 -18.09
CA ASP A 210 -20.21 3.68 -19.19
C ASP A 210 -19.36 3.62 -20.46
N ALA A 211 -18.38 2.73 -20.56
CA ALA A 211 -17.51 2.65 -21.73
C ALA A 211 -18.24 1.98 -22.92
N LYS A 212 -18.99 2.77 -23.69
CA LYS A 212 -19.66 2.31 -24.93
C LYS A 212 -18.70 1.77 -26.00
N LYS A 213 -17.38 1.99 -25.89
CA LYS A 213 -16.37 1.58 -26.89
C LYS A 213 -15.67 0.24 -26.63
N ASN A 214 -15.83 -0.39 -25.47
CA ASN A 214 -15.03 -1.58 -25.15
C ASN A 214 -15.55 -2.89 -25.79
N LEU A 215 -16.74 -2.90 -26.36
CA LEU A 215 -17.28 -4.09 -27.07
C LEU A 215 -16.75 -4.23 -28.51
N GLU A 216 -16.27 -3.16 -29.13
CA GLU A 216 -15.74 -3.21 -30.51
C GLU A 216 -14.24 -3.57 -30.56
N VAL A 217 -13.45 -3.17 -29.56
CA VAL A 217 -11.99 -3.44 -29.51
C VAL A 217 -11.70 -4.90 -29.20
N ALA A 218 -12.54 -5.56 -28.40
CA ALA A 218 -12.38 -6.98 -28.08
C ALA A 218 -12.57 -7.93 -29.29
N ARG A 219 -13.17 -7.45 -30.38
CA ARG A 219 -13.40 -8.24 -31.60
C ARG A 219 -12.24 -8.23 -32.58
N HIS A 220 -11.21 -7.39 -32.37
CA HIS A 220 -10.09 -7.26 -33.33
C HIS A 220 -8.81 -7.96 -32.91
N TYR A 221 -8.78 -8.63 -31.73
CA TYR A 221 -7.61 -9.35 -31.20
C TYR A 221 -7.94 -10.79 -30.77
N GLY A 222 -8.94 -11.38 -31.34
CA GLY A 222 -9.29 -12.78 -31.21
C GLY A 222 -8.79 -13.59 -32.40
#